data_09fd8a963866f6672db6cdf1a787d885
#
_entry.id   09fd8a963866f6672db6cdf1a787d885
#
_cell.length_a   1.000
_cell.length_b   1.000
_cell.length_c   1.000
_cell.angle_alpha   90.00
_cell.angle_beta   90.00
_cell.angle_gamma   90.00
#
_symmetry.space_group_name_H-M   'P 1'
#
loop_
_entity.id
_entity.type
_entity.pdbx_description
1 polymer ?
#
loop_
_entity_poly.entity_id
_entity_poly.type
_entity_poly.pdbx_seq_one_letter_code
_entity_poly.pdbx_strand_id
1 'polypeptide(L)'
;MAITEFAREYHKKMFPGYQSDFLRTDPEFIERFDNFAFDEVINQEGVQLDDKTRFLAILSTLLGCQGIDEFKKMVPAALNFGVTPVEIKETVYQATAYLGIGRVFSFLKAVNKIFEEKGIPLPPEGQATTTTENRREAGTQTQVDIFGEGMRDFWQSGPEESRHINL
;
A
#
# COMPACT_ATOMS: atom_id res chain seq x y z
N MET A 1 -15.00 -27.50 3.18
CA MET A 1 -13.63 -27.70 2.59
C MET A 1 -12.66 -27.24 3.67
N ALA A 2 -11.65 -28.02 4.01
CA ALA A 2 -10.70 -27.60 5.04
C ALA A 2 -9.72 -26.53 4.50
N ILE A 3 -9.24 -25.63 5.36
CA ILE A 3 -8.18 -24.67 5.00
C ILE A 3 -6.92 -25.47 4.66
N THR A 4 -6.28 -25.16 3.54
CA THR A 4 -5.05 -25.82 3.08
C THR A 4 -3.90 -25.59 4.06
N GLU A 5 -2.89 -26.44 4.03
CA GLU A 5 -1.70 -26.26 4.86
C GLU A 5 -0.94 -24.99 4.48
N PHE A 6 -0.82 -24.71 3.19
CA PHE A 6 -0.17 -23.49 2.70
C PHE A 6 -0.90 -22.24 3.21
N ALA A 7 -2.23 -22.14 3.07
CA ALA A 7 -3.00 -21.00 3.55
C ALA A 7 -2.84 -20.80 5.07
N ARG A 8 -2.83 -21.89 5.86
CA ARG A 8 -2.62 -21.83 7.31
C ARG A 8 -1.24 -21.27 7.68
N GLU A 9 -0.18 -21.75 7.04
CA GLU A 9 1.17 -21.28 7.33
C GLU A 9 1.37 -19.83 6.84
N TYR A 10 0.78 -19.45 5.71
CA TYR A 10 0.80 -18.07 5.23
C TYR A 10 0.08 -17.12 6.19
N HIS A 11 -1.13 -17.49 6.63
CA HIS A 11 -1.90 -16.74 7.63
C HIS A 11 -1.15 -16.62 8.96
N LYS A 12 -0.53 -17.69 9.43
CA LYS A 12 0.28 -17.70 10.64
C LYS A 12 1.49 -16.76 10.55
N LYS A 13 2.13 -16.65 9.38
CA LYS A 13 3.22 -15.69 9.14
C LYS A 13 2.68 -14.26 9.13
N MET A 14 1.49 -14.02 8.55
CA MET A 14 0.83 -12.71 8.60
C MET A 14 0.49 -12.28 10.02
N PHE A 15 -0.12 -13.17 10.79
CA PHE A 15 -0.71 -12.90 12.09
C PHE A 15 -0.25 -13.91 13.15
N PRO A 16 1.02 -13.83 13.61
CA PRO A 16 1.55 -14.79 14.58
C PRO A 16 0.70 -14.82 15.87
N GLY A 17 0.21 -16.00 16.22
CA GLY A 17 -0.57 -16.22 17.44
C GLY A 17 -2.03 -15.74 17.38
N TYR A 18 -2.47 -15.18 16.26
CA TYR A 18 -3.88 -14.78 16.08
C TYR A 18 -4.70 -15.91 15.45
N GLN A 19 -5.91 -16.07 15.93
CA GLN A 19 -6.92 -16.93 15.33
C GLN A 19 -8.22 -16.12 15.19
N SER A 20 -8.83 -16.17 14.01
CA SER A 20 -10.04 -15.41 13.71
C SER A 20 -11.25 -15.98 14.45
N ASP A 21 -12.01 -15.12 15.13
CA ASP A 21 -13.32 -15.49 15.71
C ASP A 21 -14.33 -15.95 14.64
N PHE A 22 -14.14 -15.53 13.40
CA PHE A 22 -14.97 -15.95 12.26
C PHE A 22 -14.86 -17.45 11.95
N LEU A 23 -13.79 -18.13 12.37
CA LEU A 23 -13.73 -19.59 12.31
C LEU A 23 -14.86 -20.26 13.09
N ARG A 24 -15.38 -19.58 14.12
CA ARG A 24 -16.50 -20.07 14.94
C ARG A 24 -17.85 -19.58 14.42
N THR A 25 -17.93 -18.32 13.93
CA THR A 25 -19.20 -17.69 13.53
C THR A 25 -19.53 -17.91 12.06
N ASP A 26 -18.51 -17.93 11.19
CA ASP A 26 -18.62 -17.97 9.74
C ASP A 26 -17.61 -18.96 9.11
N PRO A 27 -17.57 -20.23 9.56
CA PRO A 27 -16.50 -21.16 9.22
C PRO A 27 -16.40 -21.43 7.70
N GLU A 28 -17.51 -21.60 7.03
CA GLU A 28 -17.49 -21.86 5.58
C GLU A 28 -16.95 -20.68 4.77
N PHE A 29 -17.31 -19.45 5.17
CA PHE A 29 -16.80 -18.24 4.53
C PHE A 29 -15.29 -18.13 4.70
N ILE A 30 -14.80 -18.31 5.92
CA ILE A 30 -13.36 -18.20 6.22
C ILE A 30 -12.55 -19.30 5.52
N GLU A 31 -13.04 -20.54 5.52
CA GLU A 31 -12.35 -21.62 4.79
C GLU A 31 -12.19 -21.29 3.30
N ARG A 32 -13.23 -20.75 2.66
CA ARG A 32 -13.18 -20.34 1.25
C ARG A 32 -12.27 -19.15 1.03
N PHE A 33 -12.40 -18.13 1.89
CA PHE A 33 -11.61 -16.91 1.81
C PHE A 33 -10.12 -17.18 2.01
N ASP A 34 -9.75 -17.93 3.04
CA ASP A 34 -8.35 -18.21 3.34
C ASP A 34 -7.70 -19.06 2.24
N ASN A 35 -8.41 -20.10 1.72
CA ASN A 35 -7.91 -20.90 0.62
C ASN A 35 -7.72 -20.05 -0.65
N PHE A 36 -8.69 -19.20 -0.99
CA PHE A 36 -8.60 -18.32 -2.15
C PHE A 36 -7.49 -17.28 -1.99
N ALA A 37 -7.53 -16.49 -0.91
CA ALA A 37 -6.65 -15.34 -0.74
C ALA A 37 -5.20 -15.71 -0.39
N PHE A 38 -5.02 -16.79 0.39
CA PHE A 38 -3.71 -17.14 0.96
C PHE A 38 -3.10 -18.41 0.36
N ASP A 39 -3.74 -19.01 -0.66
CA ASP A 39 -3.17 -20.13 -1.42
C ASP A 39 -3.39 -19.94 -2.92
N GLU A 40 -4.62 -19.96 -3.41
CA GLU A 40 -4.91 -19.95 -4.84
C GLU A 40 -4.36 -18.70 -5.54
N VAL A 41 -4.64 -17.49 -5.01
CA VAL A 41 -4.16 -16.23 -5.58
C VAL A 41 -2.64 -16.09 -5.50
N ILE A 42 -2.03 -16.58 -4.41
CA ILE A 42 -0.59 -16.49 -4.21
C ILE A 42 0.17 -17.42 -5.16
N ASN A 43 -0.36 -18.62 -5.36
CA ASN A 43 0.26 -19.67 -6.15
C ASN A 43 -0.22 -19.72 -7.61
N GLN A 44 -1.03 -18.73 -8.05
CA GLN A 44 -1.52 -18.67 -9.43
C GLN A 44 -0.35 -18.65 -10.42
N GLU A 45 -0.27 -19.66 -11.25
CA GLU A 45 0.78 -19.80 -12.24
C GLU A 45 0.80 -18.63 -13.24
N GLY A 46 1.98 -18.11 -13.53
CA GLY A 46 2.20 -17.03 -14.51
C GLY A 46 1.86 -15.62 -14.04
N VAL A 47 1.33 -15.43 -12.83
CA VAL A 47 0.97 -14.09 -12.27
C VAL A 47 1.49 -13.88 -10.86
N GLN A 48 2.63 -14.44 -10.53
CA GLN A 48 3.22 -14.35 -9.20
C GLN A 48 3.77 -12.95 -8.92
N LEU A 49 3.32 -12.37 -7.81
CA LEU A 49 3.93 -11.18 -7.21
C LEU A 49 4.79 -11.61 -6.02
N ASP A 50 5.92 -10.94 -5.84
CA ASP A 50 6.64 -11.07 -4.57
C ASP A 50 5.78 -10.55 -3.41
N ASP A 51 6.02 -11.08 -2.22
CA ASP A 51 5.21 -10.77 -1.04
C ASP A 51 5.17 -9.25 -0.75
N LYS A 52 6.30 -8.57 -0.90
CA LYS A 52 6.41 -7.13 -0.63
C LYS A 52 5.51 -6.32 -1.56
N THR A 53 5.57 -6.55 -2.85
CA THR A 53 4.70 -5.92 -3.86
C THR A 53 3.24 -6.23 -3.58
N ARG A 54 2.92 -7.47 -3.22
CA ARG A 54 1.57 -7.91 -2.84
C ARG A 54 1.03 -7.11 -1.66
N PHE A 55 1.80 -6.96 -0.58
CA PHE A 55 1.35 -6.21 0.59
C PHE A 55 1.21 -4.70 0.32
N LEU A 56 2.08 -4.12 -0.50
CA LEU A 56 1.91 -2.74 -0.94
C LEU A 56 0.61 -2.54 -1.74
N ALA A 57 0.27 -3.48 -2.62
CA ALA A 57 -0.99 -3.48 -3.37
C ALA A 57 -2.21 -3.63 -2.43
N ILE A 58 -2.15 -4.53 -1.43
CA ILE A 58 -3.21 -4.70 -0.42
C ILE A 58 -3.41 -3.40 0.37
N LEU A 59 -2.34 -2.80 0.89
CA LEU A 59 -2.42 -1.54 1.65
C LEU A 59 -2.99 -0.40 0.79
N SER A 60 -2.57 -0.29 -0.47
CA SER A 60 -3.10 0.70 -1.42
C SER A 60 -4.58 0.49 -1.71
N THR A 61 -5.01 -0.76 -1.88
CA THR A 61 -6.42 -1.13 -2.09
C THR A 61 -7.27 -0.75 -0.88
N LEU A 62 -6.80 -1.06 0.34
CA LEU A 62 -7.49 -0.73 1.59
C LEU A 62 -7.59 0.79 1.81
N LEU A 63 -6.57 1.56 1.42
CA LEU A 63 -6.64 3.01 1.38
C LEU A 63 -7.74 3.47 0.40
N GLY A 64 -7.75 2.94 -0.81
CA GLY A 64 -8.73 3.30 -1.84
C GLY A 64 -10.18 3.04 -1.44
N CYS A 65 -10.46 1.86 -0.89
CA CYS A 65 -11.80 1.48 -0.43
C CYS A 65 -12.14 1.96 0.99
N GLN A 66 -11.26 2.73 1.64
CA GLN A 66 -11.44 3.25 3.01
C GLN A 66 -11.59 2.15 4.08
N GLY A 67 -10.96 1.01 3.86
CA GLY A 67 -11.00 -0.16 4.75
C GLY A 67 -10.05 -0.03 5.94
N ILE A 68 -10.25 0.96 6.80
CA ILE A 68 -9.31 1.32 7.88
C ILE A 68 -9.06 0.20 8.90
N ASP A 69 -10.07 -0.61 9.22
CA ASP A 69 -9.92 -1.65 10.24
C ASP A 69 -9.08 -2.83 9.72
N GLU A 70 -9.27 -3.23 8.47
CA GLU A 70 -8.41 -4.23 7.83
C GLU A 70 -7.02 -3.66 7.53
N PHE A 71 -6.91 -2.39 7.17
CA PHE A 71 -5.62 -1.73 7.00
C PHE A 71 -4.77 -1.81 8.28
N LYS A 72 -5.37 -1.56 9.45
CA LYS A 72 -4.67 -1.70 10.74
C LYS A 72 -4.14 -3.10 10.99
N LYS A 73 -4.85 -4.14 10.53
CA LYS A 73 -4.39 -5.53 10.62
C LYS A 73 -3.29 -5.82 9.60
N MET A 74 -3.40 -5.27 8.39
CA MET A 74 -2.46 -5.54 7.30
C MET A 74 -1.12 -4.81 7.45
N VAL A 75 -1.04 -3.69 8.17
CA VAL A 75 0.25 -2.99 8.42
C VAL A 75 1.24 -3.89 9.18
N PRO A 76 0.90 -4.52 10.32
CA PRO A 76 1.79 -5.49 10.96
C PRO A 76 2.12 -6.69 10.09
N ALA A 77 1.16 -7.19 9.31
CA ALA A 77 1.40 -8.29 8.39
C ALA A 77 2.41 -7.91 7.30
N ALA A 78 2.28 -6.72 6.71
CA ALA A 78 3.23 -6.18 5.73
C ALA A 78 4.66 -6.11 6.28
N LEU A 79 4.83 -5.65 7.53
CA LEU A 79 6.12 -5.64 8.23
C LEU A 79 6.69 -7.06 8.38
N ASN A 80 5.86 -8.05 8.71
CA ASN A 80 6.26 -9.46 8.82
C ASN A 80 6.74 -10.07 7.48
N PHE A 81 6.33 -9.47 6.38
CA PHE A 81 6.74 -9.86 5.02
C PHE A 81 7.80 -8.93 4.40
N GLY A 82 8.43 -8.08 5.22
CA GLY A 82 9.60 -7.30 4.82
C GLY A 82 9.29 -5.97 4.14
N VAL A 83 8.03 -5.52 4.16
CA VAL A 83 7.72 -4.13 3.80
C VAL A 83 8.29 -3.21 4.87
N THR A 84 9.09 -2.24 4.48
CA THR A 84 9.75 -1.35 5.42
C THR A 84 8.79 -0.28 5.96
N PRO A 85 9.07 0.30 7.15
CA PRO A 85 8.30 1.41 7.67
C PRO A 85 8.22 2.61 6.72
N VAL A 86 9.30 2.90 5.99
CA VAL A 86 9.33 3.96 4.98
C VAL A 86 8.33 3.68 3.86
N GLU A 87 8.33 2.47 3.30
CA GLU A 87 7.44 2.11 2.20
C GLU A 87 5.96 2.14 2.62
N ILE A 88 5.65 1.72 3.85
CA ILE A 88 4.28 1.83 4.39
C ILE A 88 3.86 3.31 4.47
N LYS A 89 4.75 4.17 4.97
CA LYS A 89 4.48 5.61 5.06
C LYS A 89 4.32 6.25 3.68
N GLU A 90 5.21 5.93 2.74
CA GLU A 90 5.14 6.44 1.38
C GLU A 90 3.84 6.00 0.68
N THR A 91 3.38 4.75 0.89
CA THR A 91 2.08 4.30 0.39
C THR A 91 0.94 5.21 0.87
N VAL A 92 0.95 5.59 2.15
CA VAL A 92 -0.06 6.50 2.71
C VAL A 92 0.10 7.93 2.18
N TYR A 93 1.33 8.43 2.07
CA TYR A 93 1.59 9.78 1.57
C TYR A 93 1.17 9.94 0.11
N GLN A 94 1.56 8.99 -0.74
CA GLN A 94 1.21 8.99 -2.17
C GLN A 94 -0.31 8.91 -2.41
N ALA A 95 -1.05 8.21 -1.55
CA ALA A 95 -2.51 8.14 -1.65
C ALA A 95 -3.19 9.51 -1.50
N THR A 96 -2.52 10.50 -0.90
CA THR A 96 -3.08 11.84 -0.69
C THR A 96 -3.43 12.55 -2.01
N ALA A 97 -2.60 12.36 -3.04
CA ALA A 97 -2.82 12.95 -4.36
C ALA A 97 -4.10 12.42 -5.06
N TYR A 98 -4.50 11.18 -4.75
CA TYR A 98 -5.64 10.50 -5.36
C TYR A 98 -6.92 10.62 -4.52
N LEU A 99 -6.79 10.52 -3.20
CA LEU A 99 -7.93 10.39 -2.29
C LEU A 99 -8.26 11.69 -1.54
N GLY A 100 -7.32 12.62 -1.50
CA GLY A 100 -7.39 13.81 -0.68
C GLY A 100 -7.07 13.56 0.79
N ILE A 101 -6.50 14.56 1.45
CA ILE A 101 -5.97 14.47 2.81
C ILE A 101 -7.04 14.06 3.86
N GLY A 102 -8.28 14.48 3.66
CA GLY A 102 -9.39 14.14 4.57
C GLY A 102 -9.64 12.64 4.69
N ARG A 103 -9.44 11.88 3.61
CA ARG A 103 -9.58 10.41 3.59
C ARG A 103 -8.31 9.69 4.07
N VAL A 104 -7.16 10.32 3.99
CA VAL A 104 -5.85 9.71 4.28
C VAL A 104 -5.44 9.87 5.75
N PHE A 105 -5.87 10.93 6.43
CA PHE A 105 -5.43 11.21 7.80
C PHE A 105 -5.71 10.10 8.81
N SER A 106 -6.84 9.40 8.69
CA SER A 106 -7.15 8.28 9.58
C SER A 106 -6.15 7.13 9.45
N PHE A 107 -5.70 6.85 8.23
CA PHE A 107 -4.68 5.84 7.93
C PHE A 107 -3.31 6.26 8.44
N LEU A 108 -2.94 7.53 8.25
CA LEU A 108 -1.68 8.07 8.77
C LEU A 108 -1.60 7.96 10.29
N LYS A 109 -2.68 8.32 11.00
CA LYS A 109 -2.78 8.15 12.45
C LYS A 109 -2.67 6.69 12.88
N ALA A 110 -3.31 5.78 12.14
CA ALA A 110 -3.26 4.35 12.41
C ALA A 110 -1.83 3.80 12.26
N VAL A 111 -1.11 4.17 11.19
CA VAL A 111 0.29 3.76 10.98
C VAL A 111 1.18 4.29 12.10
N ASN A 112 1.05 5.56 12.47
CA ASN A 112 1.85 6.14 13.56
C ASN A 112 1.65 5.36 14.87
N LYS A 113 0.38 5.11 15.24
CA LYS A 113 0.06 4.34 16.44
C LYS A 113 0.67 2.94 16.41
N ILE A 114 0.56 2.22 15.30
CA ILE A 114 1.14 0.88 15.14
C ILE A 114 2.66 0.93 15.26
N PHE A 115 3.31 1.94 14.68
CA PHE A 115 4.76 2.09 14.76
C PHE A 115 5.21 2.37 16.20
N GLU A 116 4.51 3.25 16.93
CA GLU A 116 4.76 3.50 18.35
C GLU A 116 4.62 2.21 19.18
N GLU A 117 3.53 1.45 18.99
CA GLU A 117 3.28 0.18 19.68
C GLU A 117 4.35 -0.90 19.38
N LYS A 118 4.96 -0.84 18.20
CA LYS A 118 6.04 -1.75 17.80
C LYS A 118 7.45 -1.22 18.09
N GLY A 119 7.58 -0.04 18.67
CA GLY A 119 8.88 0.59 18.93
C GLY A 119 9.63 1.01 17.66
N ILE A 120 8.91 1.23 16.55
CA ILE A 120 9.50 1.73 15.30
C ILE A 120 9.67 3.25 15.42
N PRO A 121 10.89 3.79 15.20
CA PRO A 121 11.15 5.22 15.34
C PRO A 121 10.27 6.11 14.46
N LEU A 122 9.81 7.24 15.01
CA LEU A 122 9.11 8.30 14.32
C LEU A 122 9.82 9.64 14.55
N PRO A 123 9.94 10.50 13.53
CA PRO A 123 9.57 10.26 12.12
C PRO A 123 10.51 9.25 11.47
N PRO A 124 10.06 8.53 10.42
CA PRO A 124 10.97 7.75 9.59
C PRO A 124 11.92 8.68 8.82
N GLU A 125 12.98 8.11 8.24
CA GLU A 125 13.88 8.85 7.38
C GLU A 125 13.13 9.52 6.22
N GLY A 126 13.39 10.82 5.99
CA GLY A 126 12.77 11.61 4.94
C GLY A 126 13.23 11.14 3.56
N GLN A 127 12.29 11.02 2.63
CA GLN A 127 12.54 10.56 1.25
C GLN A 127 12.46 11.70 0.22
N ALA A 128 12.24 12.94 0.66
CA ALA A 128 12.13 14.08 -0.25
C ALA A 128 13.47 14.35 -0.94
N THR A 129 13.45 14.31 -2.28
CA THR A 129 14.62 14.62 -3.14
C THR A 129 14.50 15.97 -3.81
N THR A 130 13.37 16.68 -3.59
CA THR A 130 13.07 17.96 -4.22
C THR A 130 12.76 19.04 -3.20
N THR A 131 12.91 20.29 -3.62
CA THR A 131 12.52 21.50 -2.88
C THR A 131 11.37 22.20 -3.61
N THR A 132 10.79 23.23 -2.97
CA THR A 132 9.74 24.05 -3.59
C THR A 132 10.22 24.68 -4.90
N GLU A 133 11.52 25.02 -4.99
CA GLU A 133 12.11 25.70 -6.15
C GLU A 133 12.34 24.77 -7.33
N ASN A 134 12.71 23.49 -7.09
CA ASN A 134 13.11 22.57 -8.17
C ASN A 134 12.08 21.47 -8.44
N ARG A 135 11.02 21.31 -7.64
CA ARG A 135 10.04 20.20 -7.74
C ARG A 135 9.37 20.14 -9.12
N ARG A 136 9.10 21.30 -9.74
CA ARG A 136 8.46 21.38 -11.04
C ARG A 136 9.35 20.79 -12.14
N GLU A 137 10.61 21.20 -12.19
CA GLU A 137 11.56 20.71 -13.16
C GLU A 137 11.84 19.21 -12.96
N ALA A 138 12.04 18.79 -11.71
CA ALA A 138 12.24 17.40 -11.36
C ALA A 138 11.03 16.53 -11.75
N GLY A 139 9.80 17.00 -11.49
CA GLY A 139 8.58 16.29 -11.87
C GLY A 139 8.41 16.20 -13.40
N THR A 140 8.71 17.27 -14.13
CA THR A 140 8.71 17.26 -15.60
C THR A 140 9.74 16.27 -16.12
N GLN A 141 10.96 16.27 -15.57
CA GLN A 141 11.99 15.34 -15.98
C GLN A 141 11.58 13.88 -15.71
N THR A 142 11.02 13.60 -14.54
CA THR A 142 10.51 12.26 -14.22
C THR A 142 9.47 11.77 -15.25
N GLN A 143 8.57 12.65 -15.69
CA GLN A 143 7.60 12.29 -16.73
C GLN A 143 8.25 12.06 -18.10
N VAL A 144 9.23 12.86 -18.44
CA VAL A 144 10.03 12.66 -19.67
C VAL A 144 10.76 11.31 -19.63
N ASP A 145 11.36 10.98 -18.49
CA ASP A 145 12.09 9.71 -18.31
C ASP A 145 11.17 8.49 -18.44
N ILE A 146 9.91 8.61 -18.03
CA ILE A 146 8.91 7.53 -18.09
C ILE A 146 8.24 7.45 -19.47
N PHE A 147 7.83 8.59 -20.03
CA PHE A 147 6.94 8.66 -21.20
C PHE A 147 7.61 9.18 -22.47
N GLY A 148 8.86 9.65 -22.38
CA GLY A 148 9.64 10.19 -23.51
C GLY A 148 9.52 11.71 -23.68
N GLU A 149 10.37 12.25 -24.58
CA GLU A 149 10.53 13.70 -24.79
C GLU A 149 9.24 14.42 -25.22
N GLY A 150 8.29 13.74 -25.84
CA GLY A 150 6.99 14.33 -26.18
C GLY A 150 6.23 14.92 -25.00
N MET A 151 6.58 14.54 -23.76
CA MET A 151 6.00 15.13 -22.56
C MET A 151 6.39 16.62 -22.40
N ARG A 152 7.60 17.02 -22.81
CA ARG A 152 8.01 18.44 -22.76
C ARG A 152 7.13 19.30 -23.66
N ASP A 153 6.87 18.83 -24.86
CA ASP A 153 6.01 19.54 -25.83
C ASP A 153 4.57 19.59 -25.33
N PHE A 154 4.08 18.50 -24.77
CA PHE A 154 2.75 18.44 -24.19
C PHE A 154 2.55 19.49 -23.08
N TRP A 155 3.51 19.63 -22.16
CA TRP A 155 3.47 20.62 -21.10
C TRP A 155 3.51 22.08 -21.59
N GLN A 156 4.19 22.33 -22.72
CA GLN A 156 4.31 23.67 -23.30
C GLN A 156 3.13 24.03 -24.20
N SER A 157 2.50 23.06 -24.85
CA SER A 157 1.42 23.26 -25.82
C SER A 157 0.01 23.27 -25.23
N GLY A 158 -0.16 22.84 -23.99
CA GLY A 158 -1.47 22.82 -23.33
C GLY A 158 -2.04 24.22 -23.07
N PRO A 159 -3.39 24.36 -22.95
CA PRO A 159 -4.03 25.60 -22.58
C PRO A 159 -3.43 26.19 -21.30
N GLU A 160 -3.29 27.50 -21.23
CA GLU A 160 -2.68 28.20 -20.09
C GLU A 160 -3.43 27.88 -18.78
N GLU A 161 -4.74 27.74 -18.85
CA GLU A 161 -5.62 27.42 -17.72
C GLU A 161 -5.33 26.05 -17.10
N SER A 162 -4.80 25.09 -17.88
CA SER A 162 -4.51 23.74 -17.39
C SER A 162 -3.05 23.54 -16.96
N ARG A 163 -2.16 24.50 -17.23
CA ARG A 163 -0.72 24.38 -16.89
C ARG A 163 -0.46 24.22 -15.40
N HIS A 164 -1.33 24.75 -14.53
CA HIS A 164 -1.20 24.62 -13.09
C HIS A 164 -1.46 23.18 -12.58
N ILE A 165 -2.18 22.36 -13.34
CA ILE A 165 -2.44 20.94 -13.00
C ILE A 165 -1.14 20.12 -13.16
N ASN A 166 -0.20 20.65 -13.87
CA ASN A 166 1.05 20.02 -14.24
C ASN A 166 2.21 20.38 -13.26
N LEU A 167 1.84 20.90 -12.11
CA LEU A 167 2.71 21.23 -10.99
C LEU A 167 2.66 20.14 -9.95
#